data_7395831b30c1338b962537137f2ed180
#
_entry.id   7395831b30c1338b962537137f2ed180
#
_cell.length_a   1.000
_cell.length_b   1.000
_cell.length_c   1.000
_cell.angle_alpha   90.00
_cell.angle_beta   90.00
_cell.angle_gamma   90.00
#
_symmetry.space_group_name_H-M   'P 1'
#
loop_
_entity.id
_entity.type
_entity.pdbx_description
1 polymer ?
#
loop_
_entity_poly.entity_id
_entity_poly.type
_entity_poly.pdbx_seq_one_letter_code
_entity_poly.pdbx_strand_id
1 'polypeptide(L)'
;MPSQKIIIIGSAYPLRGGGIATFNERLAKEFIDEGYDTTIYTFSYQYPSFLFPGSTQYSSAPAPHAIPIKVKINSINPLNWITVGNELKKLKPDIIVVRYWLPFMGPCLGTILRRVKTNHHTKVVCIADNILPHEKRAGDKALTKYFVKPIDAFVTMSEKVLVDLKIFVKNKPAKLVPHPLYDNFGERISKEEARKKLEIKKADKVILFFGFIRKYKGLDILLEAFKILKEKQIISNLKLLIAGEFYEDEKNYSPLLHDPKIKDSLILHTHFISDSEVKYYLCAADCLIQPYRSATQSGVTPLAYHFEVPMIVTNVGGLPSMVPDKKVGLVGEPTAQSLAQKITEFFETGEDQFLPNLREEKKRYSWKNMVEAILNF
;
A
#
# COMPACT_ATOMS: atom_id res chain seq x y z
N MET A 1 24.90 9.49 23.28
CA MET A 1 25.47 9.82 21.95
C MET A 1 24.48 10.75 21.28
N PRO A 2 24.90 11.74 20.45
CA PRO A 2 23.93 12.53 19.70
C PRO A 2 23.09 11.60 18.84
N SER A 3 21.79 11.85 18.81
CA SER A 3 20.85 11.10 17.98
C SER A 3 21.24 11.21 16.49
N GLN A 4 21.28 10.10 15.76
CA GLN A 4 21.55 10.13 14.32
C GLN A 4 20.49 10.97 13.61
N LYS A 5 20.95 11.80 12.68
CA LYS A 5 20.06 12.68 11.90
C LYS A 5 19.61 12.02 10.62
N ILE A 6 18.30 11.85 10.47
CA ILE A 6 17.66 11.21 9.33
C ILE A 6 16.80 12.22 8.57
N ILE A 7 16.98 12.29 7.26
CA ILE A 7 16.12 13.08 6.38
C ILE A 7 15.36 12.13 5.45
N ILE A 8 14.04 12.26 5.41
CA ILE A 8 13.20 11.56 4.43
C ILE A 8 12.86 12.54 3.32
N ILE A 9 13.18 12.21 2.07
CA ILE A 9 12.82 13.00 0.89
C ILE A 9 11.70 12.29 0.14
N GLY A 10 10.51 12.89 0.12
CA GLY A 10 9.34 12.32 -0.56
C GLY A 10 8.06 13.11 -0.28
N SER A 11 6.95 12.59 -0.79
CA SER A 11 5.62 13.17 -0.55
C SER A 11 5.26 13.08 0.93
N ALA A 12 4.74 14.15 1.48
CA ALA A 12 4.15 14.26 2.82
C ALA A 12 3.26 15.51 2.85
N TYR A 13 2.61 15.81 3.96
CA TYR A 13 1.86 17.07 4.14
C TYR A 13 2.68 18.28 3.65
N PRO A 14 2.10 19.27 2.94
CA PRO A 14 0.68 19.52 2.70
C PRO A 14 0.11 18.79 1.48
N LEU A 15 0.83 17.84 0.91
CA LEU A 15 0.31 17.04 -0.19
C LEU A 15 -0.76 16.09 0.33
N ARG A 16 -1.75 15.80 -0.53
CA ARG A 16 -2.85 14.92 -0.20
C ARG A 16 -2.35 13.54 0.25
N GLY A 17 -2.90 13.06 1.34
CA GLY A 17 -2.65 11.69 1.83
C GLY A 17 -2.94 10.65 0.74
N GLY A 18 -2.19 9.59 0.76
CA GLY A 18 -2.22 8.48 -0.19
C GLY A 18 -0.99 7.62 0.03
N GLY A 19 -0.90 6.45 -0.57
CA GLY A 19 0.09 5.42 -0.24
C GLY A 19 1.51 5.91 0.06
N ILE A 20 2.05 6.88 -0.71
CA ILE A 20 3.43 7.36 -0.50
C ILE A 20 3.54 8.36 0.65
N ALA A 21 2.61 9.33 0.75
CA ALA A 21 2.67 10.36 1.79
C ALA A 21 2.44 9.74 3.17
N THR A 22 1.37 8.95 3.32
CA THR A 22 1.06 8.22 4.55
C THR A 22 2.21 7.31 4.99
N PHE A 23 2.83 6.60 4.03
CA PHE A 23 3.99 5.77 4.32
C PHE A 23 5.18 6.59 4.86
N ASN A 24 5.54 7.70 4.20
CA ASN A 24 6.68 8.52 4.60
C ASN A 24 6.47 9.15 5.98
N GLU A 25 5.26 9.60 6.27
CA GLU A 25 4.89 10.14 7.58
C GLU A 25 4.95 9.07 8.67
N ARG A 26 4.42 7.87 8.39
CA ARG A 26 4.49 6.77 9.34
C ARG A 26 5.93 6.26 9.56
N LEU A 27 6.74 6.20 8.50
CA LEU A 27 8.16 5.87 8.61
C LEU A 27 8.93 6.91 9.44
N ALA A 28 8.64 8.21 9.23
CA ALA A 28 9.25 9.28 10.04
C ALA A 28 8.88 9.14 11.51
N LYS A 29 7.61 8.84 11.80
CA LYS A 29 7.17 8.59 13.16
C LYS A 29 7.91 7.42 13.80
N GLU A 30 8.09 6.30 13.09
CA GLU A 30 8.84 5.16 13.61
C GLU A 30 10.29 5.52 13.96
N PHE A 31 10.98 6.24 13.08
CA PHE A 31 12.33 6.73 13.38
C PHE A 31 12.35 7.64 14.62
N ILE A 32 11.36 8.54 14.77
CA ILE A 32 11.26 9.43 15.93
C ILE A 32 10.98 8.63 17.20
N ASP A 33 10.07 7.65 17.15
CA ASP A 33 9.72 6.78 18.29
C ASP A 33 10.94 5.92 18.74
N GLU A 34 11.83 5.55 17.80
CA GLU A 34 13.10 4.89 18.08
C GLU A 34 14.23 5.86 18.50
N GLY A 35 13.96 7.15 18.62
CA GLY A 35 14.90 8.16 19.15
C GLY A 35 15.79 8.84 18.11
N TYR A 36 15.51 8.74 16.80
CA TYR A 36 16.27 9.42 15.75
C TYR A 36 15.77 10.86 15.50
N ASP A 37 16.72 11.80 15.24
CA ASP A 37 16.39 13.17 14.80
C ASP A 37 15.90 13.14 13.33
N THR A 38 14.60 13.05 13.14
CA THR A 38 14.02 12.82 11.81
C THR A 38 13.22 14.03 11.31
N THR A 39 13.45 14.40 10.05
CA THR A 39 12.71 15.46 9.36
C THR A 39 12.33 15.02 7.94
N ILE A 40 11.11 15.30 7.48
CA ILE A 40 10.70 15.09 6.09
C ILE A 40 10.93 16.36 5.27
N TYR A 41 11.59 16.22 4.12
CA TYR A 41 11.66 17.24 3.08
C TYR A 41 10.67 16.87 1.97
N THR A 42 9.56 17.60 1.91
CA THR A 42 8.49 17.35 0.95
C THR A 42 8.41 18.42 -0.13
N PHE A 43 7.52 18.19 -1.10
CA PHE A 43 7.37 19.06 -2.25
C PHE A 43 6.44 20.24 -1.97
N SER A 44 6.89 21.43 -2.36
CA SER A 44 6.03 22.60 -2.54
C SER A 44 5.24 22.52 -3.86
N TYR A 45 5.83 21.81 -4.85
CA TYR A 45 5.20 21.51 -6.13
C TYR A 45 5.67 20.14 -6.61
N GLN A 46 4.77 19.15 -6.65
CA GLN A 46 5.13 17.77 -6.97
C GLN A 46 4.90 17.41 -8.43
N TYR A 47 3.73 17.71 -8.99
CA TYR A 47 3.39 17.38 -10.37
C TYR A 47 2.85 18.58 -11.13
N PRO A 48 3.25 18.74 -12.41
CA PRO A 48 2.49 19.57 -13.35
C PRO A 48 1.03 19.08 -13.43
N SER A 49 0.10 19.99 -13.61
CA SER A 49 -1.34 19.68 -13.61
C SER A 49 -1.72 18.60 -14.63
N PHE A 50 -1.06 18.55 -15.78
CA PHE A 50 -1.30 17.54 -16.83
C PHE A 50 -0.80 16.12 -16.47
N LEU A 51 0.02 15.98 -15.44
CA LEU A 51 0.50 14.67 -14.93
C LEU A 51 -0.28 14.19 -13.70
N PHE A 52 -1.12 15.05 -13.14
CA PHE A 52 -1.91 14.73 -11.95
C PHE A 52 -3.36 14.41 -12.34
N PRO A 53 -3.84 13.18 -12.12
CA PRO A 53 -5.18 12.76 -12.55
C PRO A 53 -6.31 13.27 -11.66
N GLY A 54 -6.00 13.92 -10.53
CA GLY A 54 -6.99 14.40 -9.55
C GLY A 54 -7.26 15.91 -9.63
N SER A 55 -8.26 16.36 -8.90
CA SER A 55 -8.66 17.78 -8.82
C SER A 55 -7.67 18.65 -8.03
N THR A 56 -7.03 18.10 -7.00
CA THR A 56 -6.02 18.81 -6.18
C THR A 56 -4.97 17.85 -5.63
N GLN A 57 -3.72 18.33 -5.58
CA GLN A 57 -2.60 17.60 -4.96
C GLN A 57 -2.48 17.88 -3.44
N TYR A 58 -3.23 18.85 -2.93
CA TYR A 58 -3.09 19.32 -1.55
C TYR A 58 -4.17 18.74 -0.64
N SER A 59 -3.78 18.49 0.60
CA SER A 59 -4.67 18.00 1.66
C SER A 59 -5.46 19.15 2.28
N SER A 60 -6.70 18.87 2.63
CA SER A 60 -7.51 19.73 3.51
C SER A 60 -7.40 19.34 4.99
N ALA A 61 -6.71 18.22 5.29
CA ALA A 61 -6.50 17.77 6.66
C ALA A 61 -5.46 18.64 7.38
N PRO A 62 -5.47 18.73 8.73
CA PRO A 62 -4.45 19.40 9.49
C PRO A 62 -3.08 18.73 9.36
N ALA A 63 -2.01 19.48 9.62
CA ALA A 63 -0.64 18.94 9.64
C ALA A 63 -0.48 17.89 10.74
N PRO A 64 0.28 16.81 10.51
CA PRO A 64 0.61 15.84 11.55
C PRO A 64 1.47 16.52 12.63
N HIS A 65 0.98 16.56 13.88
CA HIS A 65 1.59 17.35 14.98
C HIS A 65 2.96 16.84 15.47
N ALA A 66 3.29 15.57 15.21
CA ALA A 66 4.47 14.94 15.81
C ALA A 66 5.65 14.78 14.83
N ILE A 67 5.53 15.24 13.59
CA ILE A 67 6.53 14.98 12.54
C ILE A 67 7.03 16.31 11.98
N PRO A 68 8.33 16.65 12.12
CA PRO A 68 8.91 17.81 11.46
C PRO A 68 8.87 17.67 9.93
N ILE A 69 8.13 18.56 9.25
CA ILE A 69 7.99 18.55 7.78
C ILE A 69 8.45 19.91 7.24
N LYS A 70 9.37 19.87 6.27
CA LYS A 70 9.86 21.05 5.54
C LYS A 70 9.39 21.00 4.08
N VAL A 71 8.53 21.92 3.70
CA VAL A 71 7.99 22.05 2.35
C VAL A 71 8.99 22.87 1.51
N LYS A 72 9.88 22.21 0.78
CA LYS A 72 11.07 22.84 0.16
C LYS A 72 11.26 22.54 -1.32
N ILE A 73 10.81 21.37 -1.81
CA ILE A 73 11.21 20.84 -3.10
C ILE A 73 10.20 21.24 -4.18
N ASN A 74 10.68 21.86 -5.24
CA ASN A 74 9.91 22.06 -6.47
C ASN A 74 10.43 21.10 -7.55
N SER A 75 9.62 20.14 -7.97
CA SER A 75 10.02 19.05 -8.86
C SER A 75 10.45 19.48 -10.28
N ILE A 76 10.10 20.70 -10.69
CA ILE A 76 10.35 21.21 -12.05
C ILE A 76 11.34 22.39 -12.09
N ASN A 77 11.84 22.86 -10.93
CA ASN A 77 12.74 24.01 -10.87
C ASN A 77 14.20 23.59 -10.58
N PRO A 78 15.11 23.57 -11.58
CA PRO A 78 16.52 23.15 -11.40
C PRO A 78 17.29 24.00 -10.38
N LEU A 79 17.02 25.30 -10.30
CA LEU A 79 17.66 26.17 -9.31
C LEU A 79 17.28 25.79 -7.88
N ASN A 80 16.02 25.42 -7.68
CA ASN A 80 15.56 24.91 -6.39
C ASN A 80 16.27 23.59 -6.02
N TRP A 81 16.52 22.69 -6.96
CA TRP A 81 17.22 21.42 -6.70
C TRP A 81 18.63 21.66 -6.17
N ILE A 82 19.34 22.65 -6.76
CA ILE A 82 20.69 23.04 -6.33
C ILE A 82 20.63 23.65 -4.93
N THR A 83 19.67 24.55 -4.66
CA THR A 83 19.49 25.21 -3.36
C THR A 83 19.21 24.20 -2.25
N VAL A 84 18.23 23.32 -2.45
CA VAL A 84 17.87 22.27 -1.50
C VAL A 84 19.03 21.29 -1.30
N GLY A 85 19.70 20.88 -2.39
CA GLY A 85 20.88 20.02 -2.32
C GLY A 85 22.02 20.63 -1.51
N ASN A 86 22.27 21.93 -1.65
CA ASN A 86 23.27 22.66 -0.85
C ASN A 86 22.87 22.81 0.63
N GLU A 87 21.59 23.05 0.91
CA GLU A 87 21.06 23.06 2.27
C GLU A 87 21.31 21.73 2.97
N LEU A 88 20.91 20.62 2.35
CA LEU A 88 21.11 19.26 2.85
C LEU A 88 22.60 18.87 2.95
N LYS A 89 23.44 19.31 2.00
CA LYS A 89 24.89 19.14 2.06
C LYS A 89 25.48 19.77 3.33
N LYS A 90 25.07 21.00 3.67
CA LYS A 90 25.52 21.73 4.86
C LYS A 90 24.98 21.12 6.15
N LEU A 91 23.75 20.61 6.12
CA LEU A 91 23.09 19.96 7.26
C LEU A 91 23.81 18.67 7.67
N LYS A 92 24.50 18.01 6.74
CA LYS A 92 25.23 16.73 6.93
C LYS A 92 24.39 15.69 7.69
N PRO A 93 23.18 15.30 7.22
CA PRO A 93 22.47 14.21 7.85
C PRO A 93 23.28 12.91 7.73
N ASP A 94 23.13 12.01 8.71
CA ASP A 94 23.77 10.70 8.65
C ASP A 94 23.17 9.84 7.54
N ILE A 95 21.84 9.86 7.45
CA ILE A 95 21.10 9.09 6.43
C ILE A 95 20.08 10.00 5.74
N ILE A 96 20.01 9.86 4.43
CA ILE A 96 18.86 10.32 3.63
C ILE A 96 18.12 9.09 3.12
N VAL A 97 16.85 8.99 3.45
CA VAL A 97 15.90 8.04 2.86
C VAL A 97 15.15 8.77 1.75
N VAL A 98 15.33 8.34 0.51
CA VAL A 98 14.62 8.93 -0.63
C VAL A 98 13.60 7.96 -1.21
N ARG A 99 12.38 8.44 -1.46
CA ARG A 99 11.34 7.64 -2.12
C ARG A 99 11.38 7.83 -3.63
N TYR A 100 11.29 6.72 -4.39
CA TYR A 100 11.30 6.76 -5.85
C TYR A 100 10.18 5.89 -6.44
N TRP A 101 9.31 6.51 -7.25
CA TRP A 101 8.12 5.85 -7.79
C TRP A 101 7.86 6.17 -9.28
N LEU A 102 8.54 7.18 -9.85
CA LEU A 102 8.31 7.64 -11.21
C LEU A 102 9.58 8.24 -11.81
N PRO A 103 9.98 7.89 -13.07
CA PRO A 103 11.17 8.43 -13.72
C PRO A 103 11.20 9.96 -13.83
N PHE A 104 10.05 10.62 -13.96
CA PHE A 104 9.91 12.08 -13.94
C PHE A 104 10.62 12.74 -12.73
N MET A 105 10.64 12.09 -11.57
CA MET A 105 11.32 12.60 -10.37
C MET A 105 12.85 12.46 -10.45
N GLY A 106 13.36 11.69 -11.40
CA GLY A 106 14.78 11.38 -11.51
C GLY A 106 15.71 12.59 -11.59
N PRO A 107 15.46 13.60 -12.45
CA PRO A 107 16.29 14.81 -12.54
C PRO A 107 16.32 15.60 -11.23
N CYS A 108 15.18 15.85 -10.63
CA CYS A 108 15.04 16.60 -9.38
C CYS A 108 15.80 15.90 -8.25
N LEU A 109 15.38 14.69 -7.89
CA LEU A 109 15.95 13.94 -6.78
C LEU A 109 17.42 13.59 -7.03
N GLY A 110 17.77 13.17 -8.25
CA GLY A 110 19.13 12.83 -8.61
C GLY A 110 20.09 14.02 -8.52
N THR A 111 19.66 15.25 -8.82
CA THR A 111 20.47 16.46 -8.70
C THR A 111 20.66 16.84 -7.23
N ILE A 112 19.59 16.85 -6.44
CA ILE A 112 19.65 17.10 -4.99
C ILE A 112 20.67 16.14 -4.34
N LEU A 113 20.54 14.85 -4.58
CA LEU A 113 21.39 13.82 -3.97
C LEU A 113 22.85 13.91 -4.41
N ARG A 114 23.14 14.27 -5.68
CA ARG A 114 24.53 14.52 -6.11
C ARG A 114 25.18 15.67 -5.36
N ARG A 115 24.42 16.75 -5.10
CA ARG A 115 24.92 17.85 -4.27
C ARG A 115 25.21 17.39 -2.86
N VAL A 116 24.32 16.61 -2.26
CA VAL A 116 24.52 16.03 -0.91
C VAL A 116 25.78 15.16 -0.88
N LYS A 117 25.95 14.25 -1.83
CA LYS A 117 27.10 13.30 -1.84
C LYS A 117 28.46 13.99 -1.86
N THR A 118 28.55 15.27 -2.23
CA THR A 118 29.81 16.03 -2.14
C THR A 118 30.22 16.39 -0.70
N ASN A 119 29.40 16.05 0.33
CA ASN A 119 29.80 16.18 1.74
C ASN A 119 30.58 14.97 2.26
N HIS A 120 30.66 13.88 1.49
CA HIS A 120 31.37 12.63 1.81
C HIS A 120 31.00 12.00 3.19
N HIS A 121 29.82 12.36 3.72
CA HIS A 121 29.31 11.90 5.00
C HIS A 121 27.99 11.12 4.85
N THR A 122 27.03 11.73 4.19
CA THR A 122 25.66 11.24 4.15
C THR A 122 25.53 9.94 3.37
N LYS A 123 24.95 8.92 3.99
CA LYS A 123 24.48 7.70 3.33
C LYS A 123 23.10 7.93 2.72
N VAL A 124 22.90 7.46 1.49
CA VAL A 124 21.63 7.62 0.77
C VAL A 124 21.00 6.26 0.51
N VAL A 125 19.86 6.01 1.12
CA VAL A 125 19.05 4.79 0.93
C VAL A 125 17.79 5.13 0.16
N CYS A 126 17.51 4.40 -0.90
CA CYS A 126 16.30 4.57 -1.70
C CYS A 126 15.27 3.49 -1.40
N ILE A 127 14.06 3.90 -1.03
CA ILE A 127 12.89 3.01 -1.08
C ILE A 127 12.28 3.14 -2.47
N ALA A 128 12.39 2.07 -3.26
CA ALA A 128 11.90 2.04 -4.63
C ALA A 128 10.52 1.36 -4.71
N ASP A 129 9.49 2.14 -5.06
CA ASP A 129 8.15 1.61 -5.31
C ASP A 129 8.02 1.02 -6.71
N ASN A 130 8.60 1.73 -7.70
CA ASN A 130 8.71 1.29 -9.08
C ASN A 130 10.01 1.84 -9.68
N ILE A 131 10.73 1.00 -10.40
CA ILE A 131 11.94 1.39 -11.15
C ILE A 131 11.61 1.54 -12.64
N LEU A 132 10.75 0.68 -13.15
CA LEU A 132 10.19 0.77 -14.49
C LEU A 132 8.73 1.19 -14.38
N PRO A 133 8.30 2.24 -15.08
CA PRO A 133 6.89 2.64 -15.07
C PRO A 133 6.03 1.60 -15.79
N HIS A 134 4.77 1.50 -15.40
CA HIS A 134 3.78 0.64 -16.08
C HIS A 134 3.55 1.10 -17.52
N GLU A 135 3.52 2.41 -17.76
CA GLU A 135 3.46 3.03 -19.07
C GLU A 135 4.86 3.55 -19.43
N LYS A 136 5.53 2.88 -20.36
CA LYS A 136 6.88 3.25 -20.81
C LYS A 136 6.84 4.48 -21.70
N ARG A 137 7.68 5.47 -21.41
CA ARG A 137 7.89 6.67 -22.21
C ARG A 137 9.35 6.76 -22.69
N ALA A 138 9.54 7.42 -23.82
CA ALA A 138 10.89 7.72 -24.29
C ALA A 138 11.67 8.53 -23.23
N GLY A 139 12.90 8.12 -22.91
CA GLY A 139 13.73 8.78 -21.90
C GLY A 139 13.65 8.21 -20.49
N ASP A 140 12.61 7.46 -20.09
CA ASP A 140 12.44 6.93 -18.73
C ASP A 140 13.68 6.19 -18.21
N LYS A 141 14.29 5.35 -19.06
CA LYS A 141 15.52 4.62 -18.71
C LYS A 141 16.70 5.56 -18.41
N ALA A 142 16.84 6.66 -19.16
CA ALA A 142 17.91 7.63 -18.95
C ALA A 142 17.72 8.40 -17.64
N LEU A 143 16.48 8.82 -17.34
CA LEU A 143 16.11 9.51 -16.11
C LEU A 143 16.33 8.61 -14.89
N THR A 144 15.93 7.35 -14.97
CA THR A 144 16.17 6.35 -13.91
C THR A 144 17.67 6.10 -13.72
N LYS A 145 18.45 5.92 -14.80
CA LYS A 145 19.92 5.78 -14.72
C LYS A 145 20.58 7.01 -14.09
N TYR A 146 20.06 8.20 -14.37
CA TYR A 146 20.54 9.43 -13.74
C TYR A 146 20.27 9.42 -12.24
N PHE A 147 19.08 9.01 -11.83
CA PHE A 147 18.67 8.96 -10.41
C PHE A 147 19.46 7.96 -9.59
N VAL A 148 19.63 6.71 -10.05
CA VAL A 148 20.21 5.63 -9.24
C VAL A 148 21.72 5.81 -8.95
N LYS A 149 22.43 6.70 -9.67
CA LYS A 149 23.88 6.90 -9.50
C LYS A 149 24.28 7.37 -8.09
N PRO A 150 23.68 8.40 -7.48
CA PRO A 150 24.07 8.90 -6.16
C PRO A 150 23.54 8.04 -4.99
N ILE A 151 22.75 7.01 -5.23
CA ILE A 151 22.17 6.13 -4.19
C ILE A 151 23.23 5.13 -3.71
N ASP A 152 23.32 4.88 -2.42
CA ASP A 152 24.25 3.89 -1.84
C ASP A 152 23.61 2.52 -1.70
N ALA A 153 22.32 2.45 -1.32
CA ALA A 153 21.59 1.22 -1.10
C ALA A 153 20.11 1.34 -1.44
N PHE A 154 19.45 0.21 -1.63
CA PHE A 154 18.03 0.16 -2.02
C PHE A 154 17.22 -0.76 -1.12
N VAL A 155 16.00 -0.33 -0.80
CA VAL A 155 14.93 -1.17 -0.29
C VAL A 155 13.86 -1.27 -1.37
N THR A 156 13.41 -2.48 -1.66
CA THR A 156 12.25 -2.75 -2.52
C THR A 156 11.20 -3.51 -1.72
N MET A 157 9.93 -3.29 -2.01
CA MET A 157 8.84 -3.94 -1.29
C MET A 157 8.20 -5.09 -2.10
N SER A 158 8.72 -5.38 -3.31
CA SER A 158 8.33 -6.52 -4.11
C SER A 158 9.50 -7.11 -4.87
N GLU A 159 9.45 -8.42 -5.12
CA GLU A 159 10.46 -9.13 -5.92
C GLU A 159 10.56 -8.58 -7.34
N LYS A 160 9.43 -8.21 -7.94
CA LYS A 160 9.40 -7.61 -9.28
C LYS A 160 10.23 -6.35 -9.35
N VAL A 161 10.08 -5.44 -8.38
CA VAL A 161 10.86 -4.19 -8.34
C VAL A 161 12.33 -4.47 -8.08
N LEU A 162 12.66 -5.49 -7.27
CA LEU A 162 14.04 -5.92 -7.04
C LEU A 162 14.69 -6.46 -8.32
N VAL A 163 13.96 -7.23 -9.11
CA VAL A 163 14.43 -7.72 -10.43
C VAL A 163 14.61 -6.57 -11.40
N ASP A 164 13.63 -5.67 -11.50
CA ASP A 164 13.69 -4.50 -12.37
C ASP A 164 14.86 -3.57 -11.99
N LEU A 165 15.17 -3.43 -10.70
CA LEU A 165 16.29 -2.65 -10.20
C LEU A 165 17.64 -3.18 -10.70
N LYS A 166 17.83 -4.49 -10.79
CA LYS A 166 19.07 -5.14 -11.26
C LYS A 166 19.43 -4.76 -12.70
N ILE A 167 18.45 -4.31 -13.51
CA ILE A 167 18.69 -3.80 -14.87
C ILE A 167 19.53 -2.51 -14.84
N PHE A 168 19.39 -1.70 -13.79
CA PHE A 168 20.03 -0.39 -13.65
C PHE A 168 21.24 -0.42 -12.72
N VAL A 169 21.23 -1.32 -11.73
CA VAL A 169 22.21 -1.35 -10.64
C VAL A 169 22.64 -2.79 -10.37
N LYS A 170 23.91 -3.12 -10.68
CA LYS A 170 24.45 -4.48 -10.51
C LYS A 170 25.17 -4.69 -9.15
N ASN A 171 25.86 -3.66 -8.66
CA ASN A 171 26.85 -3.78 -7.58
C ASN A 171 26.50 -2.97 -6.30
N LYS A 172 25.25 -2.53 -6.16
CA LYS A 172 24.81 -1.82 -4.94
C LYS A 172 23.93 -2.74 -4.10
N PRO A 173 24.06 -2.68 -2.77
CA PRO A 173 23.22 -3.49 -1.90
C PRO A 173 21.74 -3.15 -2.08
N ALA A 174 20.91 -4.19 -2.11
CA ALA A 174 19.47 -4.06 -2.20
C ALA A 174 18.80 -5.13 -1.32
N LYS A 175 17.81 -4.74 -0.53
CA LYS A 175 17.02 -5.65 0.32
C LYS A 175 15.57 -5.65 -0.13
N LEU A 176 14.96 -6.84 -0.12
CA LEU A 176 13.52 -7.01 -0.22
C LEU A 176 12.94 -6.95 1.21
N VAL A 177 12.14 -5.94 1.48
CA VAL A 177 11.44 -5.77 2.76
C VAL A 177 9.96 -5.63 2.47
N PRO A 178 9.10 -6.50 3.02
CA PRO A 178 7.66 -6.39 2.80
C PRO A 178 7.13 -5.01 3.20
N HIS A 179 6.08 -4.56 2.50
CA HIS A 179 5.41 -3.32 2.87
C HIS A 179 4.90 -3.40 4.31
N PRO A 180 5.31 -2.50 5.22
CA PRO A 180 4.84 -2.52 6.59
C PRO A 180 3.32 -2.39 6.69
N LEU A 181 2.76 -2.86 7.79
CA LEU A 181 1.33 -2.77 8.06
C LEU A 181 0.91 -1.31 8.24
N TYR A 182 -0.26 -1.00 7.74
CA TYR A 182 -0.93 0.24 8.07
C TYR A 182 -1.53 0.12 9.47
N ASP A 183 -1.06 0.90 10.41
CA ASP A 183 -1.54 0.98 11.80
C ASP A 183 -2.29 2.30 12.10
N ASN A 184 -2.38 3.18 11.10
CA ASN A 184 -3.08 4.46 11.20
C ASN A 184 -4.61 4.37 11.03
N PHE A 185 -5.16 3.17 10.79
CA PHE A 185 -6.60 2.93 10.64
C PHE A 185 -7.32 2.59 11.95
N GLY A 186 -6.63 2.77 13.09
CA GLY A 186 -7.14 2.50 14.43
C GLY A 186 -6.92 1.06 14.88
N GLU A 187 -7.26 0.81 16.14
CA GLU A 187 -7.11 -0.50 16.78
C GLU A 187 -8.19 -1.49 16.29
N ARG A 188 -7.82 -2.77 16.36
CA ARG A 188 -8.77 -3.87 16.12
C ARG A 188 -9.88 -3.83 17.17
N ILE A 189 -11.13 -3.87 16.71
CA ILE A 189 -12.32 -3.95 17.56
C ILE A 189 -12.93 -5.36 17.50
N SER A 190 -13.87 -5.65 18.39
CA SER A 190 -14.58 -6.93 18.35
C SER A 190 -15.46 -7.04 17.09
N LYS A 191 -15.59 -8.27 16.57
CA LYS A 191 -16.48 -8.58 15.44
C LYS A 191 -17.94 -8.18 15.74
N GLU A 192 -18.36 -8.32 16.98
CA GLU A 192 -19.70 -7.96 17.42
C GLU A 192 -19.94 -6.45 17.37
N GLU A 193 -19.00 -5.65 17.86
CA GLU A 193 -19.05 -4.19 17.79
C GLU A 193 -19.06 -3.70 16.33
N ALA A 194 -18.19 -4.25 15.49
CA ALA A 194 -18.10 -3.92 14.08
C ALA A 194 -19.41 -4.24 13.34
N ARG A 195 -19.97 -5.44 13.55
CA ARG A 195 -21.24 -5.88 12.95
C ARG A 195 -22.42 -5.04 13.42
N LYS A 196 -22.48 -4.69 14.70
CA LYS A 196 -23.50 -3.78 15.23
C LYS A 196 -23.47 -2.43 14.53
N LYS A 197 -22.26 -1.87 14.31
CA LYS A 197 -22.08 -0.58 13.61
C LYS A 197 -22.55 -0.63 12.16
N LEU A 198 -22.38 -1.77 11.48
CA LEU A 198 -22.77 -1.97 10.08
C LEU A 198 -24.13 -2.66 9.91
N GLU A 199 -24.90 -2.82 11.00
CA GLU A 199 -26.23 -3.46 11.01
C GLU A 199 -26.22 -4.91 10.45
N ILE A 200 -25.10 -5.63 10.65
CA ILE A 200 -24.92 -7.02 10.22
C ILE A 200 -25.31 -7.95 11.37
N LYS A 201 -26.08 -8.99 11.08
CA LYS A 201 -26.53 -9.96 12.08
C LYS A 201 -25.37 -10.83 12.56
N LYS A 202 -25.34 -11.18 13.85
CA LYS A 202 -24.32 -12.03 14.45
C LYS A 202 -24.19 -13.39 13.76
N ALA A 203 -25.31 -13.95 13.30
CA ALA A 203 -25.37 -15.24 12.65
C ALA A 203 -24.96 -15.22 11.16
N ASP A 204 -24.76 -14.05 10.57
CA ASP A 204 -24.36 -13.93 9.16
C ASP A 204 -22.88 -14.35 8.98
N LYS A 205 -22.61 -15.05 7.90
CA LYS A 205 -21.27 -15.33 7.39
C LYS A 205 -20.92 -14.23 6.38
N VAL A 206 -19.86 -13.48 6.64
CA VAL A 206 -19.55 -12.24 5.89
C VAL A 206 -18.24 -12.36 5.17
N ILE A 207 -18.29 -12.36 3.84
CA ILE A 207 -17.08 -12.14 3.00
C ILE A 207 -17.03 -10.67 2.59
N LEU A 208 -15.83 -10.09 2.57
CA LEU A 208 -15.62 -8.67 2.29
C LEU A 208 -14.84 -8.48 0.99
N PHE A 209 -15.33 -7.61 0.13
CA PHE A 209 -14.55 -6.93 -0.90
C PHE A 209 -14.28 -5.50 -0.44
N PHE A 210 -13.00 -5.06 -0.42
CA PHE A 210 -12.62 -3.76 0.12
C PHE A 210 -11.74 -2.92 -0.83
N GLY A 211 -11.98 -1.61 -0.84
CA GLY A 211 -11.21 -0.59 -1.55
C GLY A 211 -11.76 -0.24 -2.92
N PHE A 212 -11.11 0.68 -3.64
CA PHE A 212 -11.58 1.21 -4.92
C PHE A 212 -11.98 0.11 -5.90
N ILE A 213 -13.17 0.24 -6.49
CA ILE A 213 -13.71 -0.72 -7.45
C ILE A 213 -13.18 -0.37 -8.83
N ARG A 214 -12.33 -1.26 -9.37
CA ARG A 214 -11.71 -1.17 -10.70
C ARG A 214 -11.69 -2.54 -11.35
N LYS A 215 -11.75 -2.59 -12.68
CA LYS A 215 -11.82 -3.82 -13.47
C LYS A 215 -10.75 -4.86 -13.10
N TYR A 216 -9.51 -4.40 -12.86
CA TYR A 216 -8.42 -5.32 -12.51
C TYR A 216 -8.60 -5.98 -11.13
N LYS A 217 -9.43 -5.40 -10.24
CA LYS A 217 -9.74 -5.95 -8.91
C LYS A 217 -10.81 -7.04 -8.94
N GLY A 218 -11.48 -7.26 -10.06
CA GLY A 218 -12.30 -8.45 -10.32
C GLY A 218 -13.56 -8.58 -9.47
N LEU A 219 -14.21 -7.48 -9.06
CA LEU A 219 -15.47 -7.54 -8.33
C LEU A 219 -16.53 -8.38 -9.08
N ASP A 220 -16.56 -8.29 -10.40
CA ASP A 220 -17.44 -9.09 -11.25
C ASP A 220 -17.20 -10.59 -11.10
N ILE A 221 -15.93 -11.04 -11.02
CA ILE A 221 -15.59 -12.44 -10.76
C ILE A 221 -16.13 -12.89 -9.39
N LEU A 222 -16.02 -12.02 -8.38
CA LEU A 222 -16.54 -12.33 -7.04
C LEU A 222 -18.07 -12.39 -7.02
N LEU A 223 -18.76 -11.48 -7.70
CA LEU A 223 -20.21 -11.49 -7.80
C LEU A 223 -20.73 -12.77 -8.48
N GLU A 224 -20.07 -13.21 -9.55
CA GLU A 224 -20.39 -14.49 -10.20
C GLU A 224 -20.10 -15.69 -9.27
N ALA A 225 -18.99 -15.68 -8.54
CA ALA A 225 -18.69 -16.70 -7.55
C ALA A 225 -19.74 -16.74 -6.42
N PHE A 226 -20.16 -15.57 -5.96
CA PHE A 226 -21.19 -15.43 -4.94
C PHE A 226 -22.55 -15.98 -5.43
N LYS A 227 -22.88 -15.70 -6.69
CA LYS A 227 -24.08 -16.26 -7.33
C LYS A 227 -24.06 -17.79 -7.36
N ILE A 228 -22.94 -18.42 -7.74
CA ILE A 228 -22.77 -19.88 -7.70
C ILE A 228 -23.03 -20.44 -6.29
N LEU A 229 -22.48 -19.79 -5.26
CA LEU A 229 -22.66 -20.22 -3.86
C LEU A 229 -24.12 -20.12 -3.40
N LYS A 230 -24.81 -19.04 -3.79
CA LYS A 230 -26.22 -18.83 -3.43
C LYS A 230 -27.16 -19.80 -4.16
N GLU A 231 -26.92 -20.05 -5.45
CA GLU A 231 -27.72 -21.01 -6.24
C GLU A 231 -27.61 -22.42 -5.69
N LYS A 232 -26.41 -22.82 -5.28
CA LYS A 232 -26.17 -24.16 -4.72
C LYS A 232 -26.48 -24.27 -3.21
N GLN A 233 -26.82 -23.15 -2.55
CA GLN A 233 -27.13 -23.07 -1.10
C GLN A 233 -26.03 -23.71 -0.21
N ILE A 234 -24.76 -23.63 -0.64
CA ILE A 234 -23.63 -24.31 0.03
C ILE A 234 -23.39 -23.76 1.43
N ILE A 235 -23.56 -22.44 1.60
CA ILE A 235 -23.26 -21.74 2.86
C ILE A 235 -24.50 -20.98 3.32
N SER A 236 -25.03 -21.36 4.49
CA SER A 236 -26.18 -20.68 5.09
C SER A 236 -25.82 -19.27 5.55
N ASN A 237 -26.75 -18.32 5.43
CA ASN A 237 -26.61 -16.92 5.88
C ASN A 237 -25.37 -16.20 5.32
N LEU A 238 -24.89 -16.60 4.12
CA LEU A 238 -23.75 -15.95 3.49
C LEU A 238 -24.15 -14.56 2.96
N LYS A 239 -23.38 -13.55 3.34
CA LYS A 239 -23.47 -12.15 2.90
C LYS A 239 -22.18 -11.73 2.22
N LEU A 240 -22.28 -10.91 1.19
CA LEU A 240 -21.15 -10.23 0.56
C LEU A 240 -21.23 -8.74 0.89
N LEU A 241 -20.26 -8.28 1.68
CA LEU A 241 -20.05 -6.87 1.99
C LEU A 241 -19.10 -6.28 0.96
N ILE A 242 -19.56 -5.27 0.22
CA ILE A 242 -18.78 -4.53 -0.76
C ILE A 242 -18.58 -3.13 -0.21
N ALA A 243 -17.33 -2.77 0.09
CA ALA A 243 -16.98 -1.48 0.69
C ALA A 243 -15.90 -0.77 -0.14
N GLY A 244 -16.25 0.37 -0.74
CA GLY A 244 -15.35 1.21 -1.52
C GLY A 244 -15.99 1.84 -2.74
N GLU A 245 -15.40 2.91 -3.21
CA GLU A 245 -15.90 3.77 -4.26
C GLU A 245 -15.63 3.20 -5.66
N PHE A 246 -16.58 3.35 -6.57
CA PHE A 246 -16.39 3.04 -8.00
C PHE A 246 -15.46 4.06 -8.67
N TYR A 247 -14.38 3.54 -9.27
CA TYR A 247 -13.45 4.30 -10.12
C TYR A 247 -13.60 3.94 -11.60
N GLU A 248 -14.73 3.34 -11.96
CA GLU A 248 -15.21 3.06 -13.32
C GLU A 248 -16.74 3.06 -13.30
N ASP A 249 -17.37 2.94 -14.46
CA ASP A 249 -18.85 3.02 -14.56
C ASP A 249 -19.50 1.84 -13.81
N GLU A 250 -20.28 2.16 -12.78
CA GLU A 250 -21.04 1.20 -11.97
C GLU A 250 -22.00 0.35 -12.82
N LYS A 251 -22.46 0.89 -13.96
CA LYS A 251 -23.33 0.16 -14.90
C LYS A 251 -22.73 -1.17 -15.37
N ASN A 252 -21.40 -1.28 -15.38
CA ASN A 252 -20.71 -2.53 -15.73
C ASN A 252 -21.01 -3.67 -14.73
N TYR A 253 -21.39 -3.34 -13.50
CA TYR A 253 -21.71 -4.28 -12.42
C TYR A 253 -23.21 -4.42 -12.17
N SER A 254 -24.01 -3.48 -12.66
CA SER A 254 -25.45 -3.39 -12.39
C SER A 254 -26.22 -4.70 -12.64
N PRO A 255 -25.98 -5.46 -13.72
CA PRO A 255 -26.69 -6.72 -13.96
C PRO A 255 -26.48 -7.75 -12.83
N LEU A 256 -25.26 -7.79 -12.23
CA LEU A 256 -24.93 -8.70 -11.14
C LEU A 256 -25.41 -8.14 -9.79
N LEU A 257 -25.23 -6.86 -9.54
CA LEU A 257 -25.67 -6.21 -8.28
C LEU A 257 -27.19 -6.31 -8.08
N HIS A 258 -27.97 -6.31 -9.17
CA HIS A 258 -29.42 -6.40 -9.13
C HIS A 258 -29.97 -7.81 -9.46
N ASP A 259 -29.09 -8.82 -9.58
CA ASP A 259 -29.54 -10.19 -9.82
C ASP A 259 -30.41 -10.68 -8.65
N PRO A 260 -31.67 -11.12 -8.93
CA PRO A 260 -32.62 -11.56 -7.90
C PRO A 260 -32.09 -12.65 -6.96
N LYS A 261 -31.10 -13.43 -7.40
CA LYS A 261 -30.53 -14.55 -6.64
C LYS A 261 -29.56 -14.09 -5.55
N ILE A 262 -28.96 -12.92 -5.70
CA ILE A 262 -27.90 -12.46 -4.79
C ILE A 262 -28.19 -11.10 -4.14
N LYS A 263 -28.99 -10.23 -4.76
CA LYS A 263 -29.21 -8.84 -4.34
C LYS A 263 -29.55 -8.69 -2.85
N ASP A 264 -30.41 -9.54 -2.30
CA ASP A 264 -30.84 -9.50 -0.90
C ASP A 264 -29.76 -10.00 0.08
N SER A 265 -28.65 -10.50 -0.45
CA SER A 265 -27.48 -10.97 0.30
C SER A 265 -26.26 -10.09 0.11
N LEU A 266 -26.37 -9.01 -0.65
CA LEU A 266 -25.35 -7.98 -0.81
C LEU A 266 -25.56 -6.88 0.23
N ILE A 267 -24.44 -6.40 0.80
CA ILE A 267 -24.38 -5.21 1.67
C ILE A 267 -23.46 -4.23 0.94
N LEU A 268 -24.05 -3.12 0.43
CA LEU A 268 -23.37 -2.21 -0.48
C LEU A 268 -23.04 -0.89 0.23
N HIS A 269 -21.75 -0.60 0.39
CA HIS A 269 -21.21 0.67 0.88
C HIS A 269 -20.26 1.24 -0.19
N THR A 270 -20.85 1.67 -1.32
CA THR A 270 -20.13 2.07 -2.55
C THR A 270 -19.72 3.55 -2.55
N HIS A 271 -19.22 4.02 -1.43
CA HIS A 271 -18.69 5.36 -1.26
C HIS A 271 -17.25 5.29 -0.72
N PHE A 272 -16.58 6.43 -0.64
CA PHE A 272 -15.26 6.51 -0.02
C PHE A 272 -15.37 6.15 1.47
N ILE A 273 -14.58 5.15 1.90
CA ILE A 273 -14.49 4.76 3.29
C ILE A 273 -13.36 5.55 3.95
N SER A 274 -13.69 6.33 4.98
CA SER A 274 -12.68 7.10 5.72
C SER A 274 -11.75 6.20 6.53
N ASP A 275 -10.52 6.65 6.78
CA ASP A 275 -9.51 5.87 7.53
C ASP A 275 -10.04 5.43 8.91
N SER A 276 -10.83 6.27 9.57
CA SER A 276 -11.43 5.95 10.88
C SER A 276 -12.52 4.87 10.84
N GLU A 277 -13.11 4.62 9.67
CA GLU A 277 -14.17 3.63 9.46
C GLU A 277 -13.66 2.28 8.98
N VAL A 278 -12.45 2.20 8.40
CA VAL A 278 -11.87 0.97 7.86
C VAL A 278 -11.97 -0.20 8.83
N LYS A 279 -11.71 0.03 10.11
CA LYS A 279 -11.78 -0.99 11.17
C LYS A 279 -13.12 -1.70 11.26
N TYR A 280 -14.24 -1.00 11.01
CA TYR A 280 -15.56 -1.60 11.09
C TYR A 280 -15.77 -2.64 9.99
N TYR A 281 -15.32 -2.36 8.78
CA TYR A 281 -15.46 -3.27 7.64
C TYR A 281 -14.57 -4.50 7.78
N LEU A 282 -13.30 -4.31 8.11
CA LEU A 282 -12.35 -5.43 8.26
C LEU A 282 -12.73 -6.31 9.45
N CYS A 283 -13.06 -5.71 10.63
CA CYS A 283 -13.41 -6.48 11.83
C CYS A 283 -14.79 -7.16 11.74
N ALA A 284 -15.72 -6.68 10.89
CA ALA A 284 -17.01 -7.34 10.69
C ALA A 284 -16.93 -8.61 9.84
N ALA A 285 -15.93 -8.70 8.97
CA ALA A 285 -15.76 -9.78 8.02
C ALA A 285 -15.21 -11.06 8.67
N ASP A 286 -15.58 -12.21 8.11
CA ASP A 286 -14.95 -13.50 8.40
C ASP A 286 -13.74 -13.73 7.49
N CYS A 287 -13.80 -13.18 6.25
CA CYS A 287 -12.75 -13.32 5.29
C CYS A 287 -12.75 -12.11 4.32
N LEU A 288 -11.55 -11.64 3.97
CA LEU A 288 -11.34 -10.66 2.91
C LEU A 288 -11.08 -11.37 1.58
N ILE A 289 -11.79 -10.98 0.52
CA ILE A 289 -11.61 -11.54 -0.82
C ILE A 289 -10.91 -10.51 -1.72
N GLN A 290 -9.82 -10.92 -2.37
CA GLN A 290 -9.10 -10.13 -3.36
C GLN A 290 -9.10 -10.86 -4.71
N PRO A 291 -10.17 -10.74 -5.52
CA PRO A 291 -10.41 -11.52 -6.73
C PRO A 291 -9.69 -10.93 -7.94
N TYR A 292 -8.48 -10.41 -7.75
CA TYR A 292 -7.80 -9.57 -8.72
C TYR A 292 -7.47 -10.35 -10.01
N ARG A 293 -7.55 -9.66 -11.15
CA ARG A 293 -7.10 -10.16 -12.46
C ARG A 293 -5.61 -9.94 -12.68
N SER A 294 -5.08 -8.90 -12.04
CA SER A 294 -3.66 -8.59 -12.06
C SER A 294 -3.30 -7.76 -10.84
N ALA A 295 -2.14 -8.00 -10.26
CA ALA A 295 -1.63 -7.21 -9.15
C ALA A 295 -0.10 -7.25 -9.12
N THR A 296 0.54 -6.10 -8.85
CA THR A 296 1.95 -6.07 -8.46
C THR A 296 2.05 -6.23 -6.94
N GLN A 297 1.20 -5.49 -6.24
CA GLN A 297 1.01 -5.51 -4.78
C GLN A 297 -0.44 -5.13 -4.47
N SER A 298 -0.87 -5.36 -3.23
CA SER A 298 -2.16 -4.90 -2.73
C SER A 298 -1.99 -4.09 -1.44
N GLY A 299 -2.47 -2.86 -1.42
CA GLY A 299 -2.55 -2.06 -0.18
C GLY A 299 -3.61 -2.56 0.80
N VAL A 300 -4.50 -3.47 0.36
CA VAL A 300 -5.55 -4.04 1.20
C VAL A 300 -5.03 -5.24 2.00
N THR A 301 -4.07 -6.00 1.46
CA THR A 301 -3.45 -7.13 2.17
C THR A 301 -2.81 -6.71 3.51
N PRO A 302 -2.02 -5.61 3.60
CA PRO A 302 -1.52 -5.11 4.88
C PRO A 302 -2.63 -4.76 5.88
N LEU A 303 -3.77 -4.23 5.43
CA LEU A 303 -4.91 -3.95 6.29
C LEU A 303 -5.50 -5.25 6.88
N ALA A 304 -5.63 -6.31 6.06
CA ALA A 304 -6.12 -7.60 6.54
C ALA A 304 -5.19 -8.19 7.61
N TYR A 305 -3.88 -8.05 7.46
CA TYR A 305 -2.92 -8.44 8.49
C TYR A 305 -3.07 -7.60 9.76
N HIS A 306 -3.22 -6.27 9.62
CA HIS A 306 -3.39 -5.37 10.77
C HIS A 306 -4.59 -5.78 11.61
N PHE A 307 -5.75 -5.97 10.98
CA PHE A 307 -7.00 -6.34 11.64
C PHE A 307 -7.16 -7.86 11.87
N GLU A 308 -6.18 -8.68 11.51
CA GLU A 308 -6.17 -10.13 11.67
C GLU A 308 -7.36 -10.81 10.98
N VAL A 309 -7.59 -10.46 9.72
CA VAL A 309 -8.65 -11.03 8.88
C VAL A 309 -8.02 -12.01 7.87
N PRO A 310 -8.42 -13.29 7.86
CA PRO A 310 -7.97 -14.23 6.83
C PRO A 310 -8.35 -13.78 5.43
N MET A 311 -7.60 -14.24 4.43
CA MET A 311 -7.75 -13.75 3.07
C MET A 311 -7.98 -14.89 2.07
N ILE A 312 -8.81 -14.61 1.05
CA ILE A 312 -8.84 -15.43 -0.17
C ILE A 312 -8.38 -14.53 -1.31
N VAL A 313 -7.31 -14.93 -1.98
CA VAL A 313 -6.71 -14.15 -3.06
C VAL A 313 -6.61 -14.97 -4.33
N THR A 314 -6.56 -14.30 -5.47
CA THR A 314 -6.28 -14.96 -6.74
C THR A 314 -4.78 -15.14 -6.95
N ASN A 315 -4.41 -16.20 -7.69
CA ASN A 315 -3.04 -16.56 -8.07
C ASN A 315 -2.50 -15.61 -9.15
N VAL A 316 -2.38 -14.30 -8.81
CA VAL A 316 -1.90 -13.28 -9.73
C VAL A 316 -0.84 -12.39 -9.09
N GLY A 317 0.22 -12.12 -9.84
CA GLY A 317 1.29 -11.20 -9.44
C GLY A 317 1.92 -11.54 -8.08
N GLY A 318 1.97 -10.54 -7.19
CA GLY A 318 2.56 -10.70 -5.86
C GLY A 318 1.60 -11.20 -4.78
N LEU A 319 0.31 -11.41 -5.06
CA LEU A 319 -0.66 -11.79 -4.02
C LEU A 319 -0.33 -13.13 -3.33
N PRO A 320 0.04 -14.22 -4.04
CA PRO A 320 0.37 -15.50 -3.39
C PRO A 320 1.57 -15.40 -2.44
N SER A 321 2.54 -14.53 -2.74
CA SER A 321 3.70 -14.33 -1.85
C SER A 321 3.34 -13.53 -0.59
N MET A 322 2.31 -12.68 -0.68
CA MET A 322 1.78 -11.92 0.46
C MET A 322 0.78 -12.73 1.29
N VAL A 323 0.13 -13.72 0.70
CA VAL A 323 -0.89 -14.57 1.33
C VAL A 323 -0.50 -16.04 1.12
N PRO A 324 0.45 -16.58 1.92
CA PRO A 324 0.84 -18.00 1.83
C PRO A 324 -0.37 -18.91 1.97
N ASP A 325 -0.59 -19.74 0.92
CA ASP A 325 -1.74 -20.63 0.79
C ASP A 325 -1.85 -21.58 2.00
N LYS A 326 -3.07 -21.76 2.50
CA LYS A 326 -3.41 -22.61 3.66
C LYS A 326 -2.76 -22.18 4.99
N LYS A 327 -2.00 -21.09 5.01
CA LYS A 327 -1.41 -20.53 6.26
C LYS A 327 -2.23 -19.37 6.78
N VAL A 328 -2.36 -18.32 6.00
CA VAL A 328 -3.05 -17.09 6.40
C VAL A 328 -4.34 -16.85 5.62
N GLY A 329 -4.66 -17.77 4.73
CA GLY A 329 -5.80 -17.73 3.84
C GLY A 329 -5.67 -18.77 2.72
N LEU A 330 -6.39 -18.56 1.62
CA LEU A 330 -6.43 -19.46 0.49
C LEU A 330 -6.10 -18.75 -0.82
N VAL A 331 -5.43 -19.47 -1.73
CA VAL A 331 -5.10 -18.99 -3.07
C VAL A 331 -5.91 -19.76 -4.10
N GLY A 332 -6.61 -19.05 -5.00
CA GLY A 332 -7.40 -19.64 -6.08
C GLY A 332 -7.08 -19.02 -7.45
N GLU A 333 -7.56 -19.61 -8.52
CA GLU A 333 -7.44 -19.03 -9.86
C GLU A 333 -8.42 -17.84 -10.02
N PRO A 334 -8.15 -16.87 -10.91
CA PRO A 334 -9.01 -15.68 -11.13
C PRO A 334 -10.28 -16.04 -11.94
N THR A 335 -11.03 -17.02 -11.45
CA THR A 335 -12.30 -17.48 -12.03
C THR A 335 -13.37 -17.61 -10.95
N ALA A 336 -14.62 -17.42 -11.33
CA ALA A 336 -15.76 -17.51 -10.41
C ALA A 336 -15.86 -18.90 -9.76
N GLN A 337 -15.61 -19.96 -10.50
CA GLN A 337 -15.65 -21.35 -10.02
C GLN A 337 -14.59 -21.58 -8.95
N SER A 338 -13.34 -21.16 -9.20
CA SER A 338 -12.25 -21.33 -8.24
C SER A 338 -12.49 -20.51 -6.97
N LEU A 339 -12.95 -19.26 -7.08
CA LEU A 339 -13.29 -18.45 -5.93
C LEU A 339 -14.43 -19.06 -5.11
N ALA A 340 -15.50 -19.53 -5.75
CA ALA A 340 -16.60 -20.21 -5.06
C ALA A 340 -16.10 -21.44 -4.29
N GLN A 341 -15.23 -22.23 -4.88
CA GLN A 341 -14.61 -23.39 -4.23
C GLN A 341 -13.77 -22.97 -3.02
N LYS A 342 -12.94 -21.92 -3.16
CA LYS A 342 -12.09 -21.43 -2.07
C LYS A 342 -12.90 -20.80 -0.93
N ILE A 343 -13.98 -20.12 -1.23
CA ILE A 343 -14.91 -19.60 -0.20
C ILE A 343 -15.56 -20.78 0.55
N THR A 344 -15.96 -21.83 -0.16
CA THR A 344 -16.51 -23.05 0.49
C THR A 344 -15.46 -23.69 1.40
N GLU A 345 -14.25 -23.95 0.89
CA GLU A 345 -13.11 -24.50 1.63
C GLU A 345 -12.80 -23.69 2.89
N PHE A 346 -12.86 -22.36 2.81
CA PHE A 346 -12.63 -21.46 3.94
C PHE A 346 -13.65 -21.67 5.07
N PHE A 347 -14.95 -21.73 4.74
CA PHE A 347 -15.98 -21.92 5.76
C PHE A 347 -16.08 -23.36 6.29
N GLU A 348 -15.59 -24.34 5.54
CA GLU A 348 -15.43 -25.73 6.02
C GLU A 348 -14.23 -25.84 6.99
N THR A 349 -13.12 -25.16 6.67
CA THR A 349 -11.91 -25.13 7.50
C THR A 349 -12.13 -24.35 8.80
N GLY A 350 -12.84 -23.22 8.73
CA GLY A 350 -13.06 -22.29 9.82
C GLY A 350 -11.97 -21.22 9.96
N GLU A 351 -12.38 -20.02 10.33
CA GLU A 351 -11.51 -18.83 10.49
C GLU A 351 -10.35 -19.08 11.46
N ASP A 352 -10.63 -19.77 12.59
CA ASP A 352 -9.67 -19.98 13.68
C ASP A 352 -8.41 -20.76 13.25
N GLN A 353 -8.49 -21.55 12.20
CA GLN A 353 -7.33 -22.29 11.67
C GLN A 353 -6.26 -21.37 11.07
N PHE A 354 -6.64 -20.20 10.59
CA PHE A 354 -5.74 -19.25 9.94
C PHE A 354 -5.14 -18.24 10.92
N LEU A 355 -5.83 -17.90 12.02
CA LEU A 355 -5.45 -16.83 12.93
C LEU A 355 -4.06 -16.98 13.56
N PRO A 356 -3.62 -18.17 14.05
CA PRO A 356 -2.29 -18.31 14.64
C PRO A 356 -1.17 -17.99 13.64
N ASN A 357 -1.27 -18.54 12.43
CA ASN A 357 -0.30 -18.30 11.38
C ASN A 357 -0.33 -16.85 10.88
N LEU A 358 -1.53 -16.26 10.81
CA LEU A 358 -1.71 -14.87 10.41
C LEU A 358 -1.03 -13.91 11.40
N ARG A 359 -1.13 -14.17 12.70
CA ARG A 359 -0.44 -13.41 13.76
C ARG A 359 1.08 -13.56 13.67
N GLU A 360 1.58 -14.74 13.34
CA GLU A 360 3.03 -14.95 13.15
C GLU A 360 3.54 -14.24 11.90
N GLU A 361 2.88 -14.42 10.75
CA GLU A 361 3.26 -13.75 9.50
C GLU A 361 3.16 -12.21 9.62
N LYS A 362 2.19 -11.69 10.37
CA LYS A 362 2.04 -10.26 10.66
C LYS A 362 3.32 -9.62 11.15
N LYS A 363 4.13 -10.33 11.97
CA LYS A 363 5.39 -9.81 12.52
C LYS A 363 6.39 -9.42 11.45
N ARG A 364 6.37 -10.06 10.28
CA ARG A 364 7.26 -9.75 9.14
C ARG A 364 7.02 -8.37 8.53
N TYR A 365 5.84 -7.80 8.77
CA TYR A 365 5.38 -6.54 8.19
C TYR A 365 5.47 -5.38 9.20
N SER A 366 6.42 -5.43 10.14
CA SER A 366 6.59 -4.37 11.14
C SER A 366 7.35 -3.16 10.56
N TRP A 367 7.02 -1.98 11.05
CA TRP A 367 7.77 -0.75 10.74
C TRP A 367 9.21 -0.84 11.25
N LYS A 368 9.41 -1.48 12.40
CA LYS A 368 10.74 -1.76 12.94
C LYS A 368 11.63 -2.51 11.95
N ASN A 369 11.11 -3.55 11.28
CA ASN A 369 11.89 -4.27 10.26
C ASN A 369 12.28 -3.35 9.09
N MET A 370 11.42 -2.40 8.70
CA MET A 370 11.74 -1.42 7.66
C MET A 370 12.85 -0.47 8.13
N VAL A 371 12.77 0.04 9.35
CA VAL A 371 13.79 0.92 9.95
C VAL A 371 15.14 0.17 10.05
N GLU A 372 15.17 -1.03 10.63
CA GLU A 372 16.35 -1.86 10.73
C GLU A 372 16.98 -2.17 9.37
N ALA A 373 16.16 -2.44 8.35
CA ALA A 373 16.66 -2.69 7.01
C ALA A 373 17.33 -1.45 6.38
N ILE A 374 16.85 -0.25 6.69
CA ILE A 374 17.44 1.02 6.22
C ILE A 374 18.76 1.31 6.97
N LEU A 375 18.79 1.11 8.26
CA LEU A 375 19.96 1.42 9.10
C LEU A 375 21.13 0.48 8.86
N ASN A 376 20.85 -0.79 8.61
CA ASN A 376 21.85 -1.88 8.49
C ASN A 376 22.40 -2.08 7.06
N PHE A 377 22.49 -1.03 6.27
CA PHE A 377 23.19 -1.07 4.98
C PHE A 377 24.68 -0.75 5.11
#